data_c8cbcb72d38e64ac18b8ad031ad2e1be
#
_entry.id   c8cbcb72d38e64ac18b8ad031ad2e1be
#
_cell.length_a   1.000
_cell.length_b   1.000
_cell.length_c   1.000
_cell.angle_alpha   90.00
_cell.angle_beta   90.00
_cell.angle_gamma   90.00
#
_symmetry.space_group_name_H-M   'P 1'
#
loop_
_entity.id
_entity.type
_entity.pdbx_description
1 polymer ?
#
loop_
_entity_poly.entity_id
_entity_poly.type
_entity_poly.pdbx_seq_one_letter_code
_entity_poly.pdbx_strand_id
1 'polypeptide(L)'
;PEDCKWCAQSAHYNTGCEIYDMIPEDECLAMAKANAEAGIRRFSLVTSGKRLSGKSLDKICYLYNKIQSTCNIELCASLGLLSKDELQKIWDCGVRRYHCNLESAPSHFVKLCTTHTIEDKIATINAAREIGFEICSGGIIGMGETENQRIEFALTLRKVDPLSIPINILFPIAGTPLEGTTPLSEDEILRTVAIFRLLHPQAYLRFAGGRMKLSTEGQIRAMKIGINGGIVGDMLTTIGSTVERDRNIVSAAGYHF
;
A
#
# COMPACT_ATOMS: atom_id res chain seq x y z
N PRO A 1 2.58 -14.76 -10.92
CA PRO A 1 1.57 -15.69 -11.43
C PRO A 1 0.13 -15.25 -11.11
N GLU A 2 -0.07 -14.09 -10.45
CA GLU A 2 -1.40 -13.57 -10.12
C GLU A 2 -2.01 -12.83 -11.31
N ASP A 3 -3.35 -12.94 -11.47
CA ASP A 3 -4.12 -12.36 -12.58
C ASP A 3 -4.80 -11.03 -12.23
N CYS A 4 -4.36 -10.37 -11.16
CA CYS A 4 -4.94 -9.10 -10.71
C CYS A 4 -4.97 -8.07 -11.85
N LYS A 5 -6.16 -7.63 -12.26
CA LYS A 5 -6.36 -6.79 -13.45
C LYS A 5 -5.71 -5.40 -13.38
N TRP A 6 -5.39 -4.93 -12.20
CA TRP A 6 -4.71 -3.63 -11.98
C TRP A 6 -3.18 -3.72 -11.98
N CYS A 7 -2.61 -4.94 -11.95
CA CYS A 7 -1.20 -5.13 -11.65
C CYS A 7 -0.34 -5.07 -12.91
N ALA A 8 0.52 -4.05 -13.02
CA ALA A 8 1.49 -3.96 -14.11
C ALA A 8 2.52 -5.10 -14.11
N GLN A 9 2.81 -5.68 -12.94
CA GLN A 9 3.79 -6.77 -12.78
C GLN A 9 3.17 -8.17 -12.92
N SER A 10 1.89 -8.26 -13.32
CA SER A 10 1.26 -9.55 -13.58
C SER A 10 1.84 -10.20 -14.82
N ALA A 11 2.26 -11.46 -14.72
CA ALA A 11 2.73 -12.24 -15.88
C ALA A 11 1.62 -12.57 -16.89
N HIS A 12 0.36 -12.27 -16.58
CA HIS A 12 -0.77 -12.45 -17.48
C HIS A 12 -0.94 -11.31 -18.49
N TYR A 13 -0.23 -10.16 -18.28
CA TYR A 13 -0.41 -8.95 -19.07
C TYR A 13 0.92 -8.47 -19.66
N ASN A 14 0.88 -7.92 -20.85
CA ASN A 14 2.06 -7.34 -21.51
C ASN A 14 2.10 -5.83 -21.29
N THR A 15 2.65 -5.41 -20.16
CA THR A 15 2.71 -4.00 -19.75
C THR A 15 4.05 -3.34 -20.01
N GLY A 16 5.05 -4.09 -20.49
CA GLY A 16 6.43 -3.59 -20.59
C GLY A 16 7.10 -3.27 -19.27
N CYS A 17 6.50 -3.69 -18.14
CA CYS A 17 7.08 -3.46 -16.81
C CYS A 17 8.40 -4.22 -16.67
N GLU A 18 9.40 -3.54 -16.15
CA GLU A 18 10.70 -4.15 -15.87
C GLU A 18 10.56 -5.28 -14.84
N ILE A 19 11.19 -6.41 -15.15
CA ILE A 19 11.25 -7.56 -14.25
C ILE A 19 12.67 -7.67 -13.74
N TYR A 20 12.85 -7.56 -12.45
CA TYR A 20 14.12 -7.73 -11.78
C TYR A 20 13.96 -8.61 -10.54
N ASP A 21 15.05 -9.21 -10.15
CA ASP A 21 15.15 -9.94 -8.88
C ASP A 21 15.10 -8.96 -7.69
N MET A 22 15.60 -9.38 -6.57
CA MET A 22 15.72 -8.55 -5.38
C MET A 22 16.70 -7.39 -5.63
N ILE A 23 16.33 -6.20 -5.16
CA ILE A 23 17.22 -5.02 -5.15
C ILE A 23 18.57 -5.37 -4.51
N PRO A 24 19.70 -4.86 -5.02
CA PRO A 24 21.02 -5.03 -4.40
C PRO A 24 21.04 -4.53 -2.95
N GLU A 25 21.81 -5.22 -2.10
CA GLU A 25 21.90 -4.92 -0.66
C GLU A 25 22.33 -3.47 -0.40
N ASP A 26 23.39 -3.03 -1.05
CA ASP A 26 23.96 -1.69 -0.92
C ASP A 26 22.98 -0.59 -1.32
N GLU A 27 22.24 -0.79 -2.40
CA GLU A 27 21.18 0.12 -2.84
C GLU A 27 20.05 0.17 -1.82
N CYS A 28 19.57 -0.98 -1.34
CA CYS A 28 18.53 -1.07 -0.33
C CYS A 28 18.92 -0.34 0.97
N LEU A 29 20.16 -0.53 1.43
CA LEU A 29 20.66 0.13 2.64
C LEU A 29 20.84 1.64 2.44
N ALA A 30 21.32 2.07 1.27
CA ALA A 30 21.41 3.49 0.93
C ALA A 30 20.05 4.17 0.93
N MET A 31 19.03 3.53 0.35
CA MET A 31 17.64 4.03 0.36
C MET A 31 17.08 4.12 1.79
N ALA A 32 17.28 3.09 2.61
CA ALA A 32 16.79 3.09 4.00
C ALA A 32 17.44 4.22 4.81
N LYS A 33 18.76 4.42 4.67
CA LYS A 33 19.51 5.48 5.34
C LYS A 33 19.05 6.87 4.89
N ALA A 34 18.93 7.12 3.59
CA ALA A 34 18.45 8.39 3.05
C ALA A 34 17.05 8.73 3.55
N ASN A 35 16.15 7.75 3.64
CA ASN A 35 14.81 7.94 4.19
C ASN A 35 14.86 8.28 5.69
N ALA A 36 15.69 7.60 6.47
CA ALA A 36 15.87 7.89 7.89
C ALA A 36 16.42 9.32 8.11
N GLU A 37 17.42 9.73 7.35
CA GLU A 37 18.01 11.07 7.38
C GLU A 37 17.01 12.16 6.96
N ALA A 38 16.10 11.85 6.03
CA ALA A 38 15.00 12.74 5.63
C ALA A 38 13.86 12.81 6.68
N GLY A 39 13.96 12.08 7.80
CA GLY A 39 12.95 12.06 8.86
C GLY A 39 11.73 11.20 8.50
N ILE A 40 11.84 10.30 7.54
CA ILE A 40 10.79 9.35 7.22
C ILE A 40 10.72 8.29 8.31
N ARG A 41 9.53 8.10 8.86
CA ARG A 41 9.33 7.24 10.02
C ARG A 41 9.47 5.74 9.72
N ARG A 42 9.04 5.32 8.50
CA ARG A 42 8.97 3.89 8.15
C ARG A 42 9.53 3.59 6.78
N PHE A 43 10.23 2.48 6.69
CA PHE A 43 10.72 1.92 5.44
C PHE A 43 10.09 0.55 5.19
N SER A 44 9.67 0.28 3.95
CA SER A 44 8.98 -0.96 3.59
C SER A 44 9.68 -1.68 2.46
N LEU A 45 9.95 -2.97 2.64
CA LEU A 45 10.28 -3.85 1.51
C LEU A 45 8.98 -4.41 0.94
N VAL A 46 8.87 -4.36 -0.38
CA VAL A 46 7.68 -4.76 -1.13
C VAL A 46 8.08 -5.76 -2.20
N THR A 47 7.34 -6.83 -2.34
CA THR A 47 7.55 -7.82 -3.40
C THR A 47 6.28 -8.04 -4.22
N SER A 48 6.46 -8.35 -5.50
CA SER A 48 5.37 -8.77 -6.37
C SER A 48 5.02 -10.26 -6.17
N GLY A 49 3.85 -10.66 -6.68
CA GLY A 49 3.37 -12.04 -6.66
C GLY A 49 2.51 -12.37 -5.43
N LYS A 50 2.05 -13.62 -5.37
CA LYS A 50 1.10 -14.08 -4.34
C LYS A 50 1.73 -14.08 -2.95
N ARG A 51 2.96 -14.58 -2.85
CA ARG A 51 3.68 -14.67 -1.60
C ARG A 51 5.16 -14.92 -1.82
N LEU A 52 5.97 -14.38 -0.94
CA LEU A 52 7.40 -14.68 -0.87
C LEU A 52 7.62 -15.90 0.04
N SER A 53 8.54 -16.80 -0.34
CA SER A 53 8.81 -18.01 0.46
C SER A 53 10.25 -18.50 0.30
N GLY A 54 10.65 -19.45 1.14
CA GLY A 54 11.94 -20.13 1.04
C GLY A 54 13.14 -19.18 1.08
N LYS A 55 14.12 -19.44 0.22
CA LYS A 55 15.39 -18.66 0.17
C LYS A 55 15.19 -17.17 -0.07
N SER A 56 14.13 -16.77 -0.79
CA SER A 56 13.85 -15.35 -1.03
C SER A 56 13.34 -14.66 0.25
N LEU A 57 12.56 -15.36 1.07
CA LEU A 57 12.16 -14.85 2.38
C LEU A 57 13.38 -14.71 3.31
N ASP A 58 14.29 -15.67 3.31
CA ASP A 58 15.52 -15.63 4.13
C ASP A 58 16.40 -14.43 3.74
N LYS A 59 16.51 -14.11 2.43
CA LYS A 59 17.22 -12.92 1.94
C LYS A 59 16.57 -11.62 2.44
N ILE A 60 15.23 -11.52 2.42
CA ILE A 60 14.51 -10.36 2.95
C ILE A 60 14.73 -10.22 4.46
N CYS A 61 14.69 -11.31 5.21
CA CYS A 61 15.01 -11.31 6.64
C CYS A 61 16.44 -10.78 6.90
N TYR A 62 17.40 -11.24 6.11
CA TYR A 62 18.77 -10.72 6.17
C TYR A 62 18.84 -9.21 5.91
N LEU A 63 18.15 -8.71 4.87
CA LEU A 63 18.10 -7.27 4.58
C LEU A 63 17.48 -6.47 5.73
N TYR A 64 16.38 -6.93 6.33
CA TYR A 64 15.78 -6.26 7.49
C TYR A 64 16.76 -6.15 8.67
N ASN A 65 17.46 -7.24 9.00
CA ASN A 65 18.48 -7.22 10.04
C ASN A 65 19.61 -6.21 9.73
N LYS A 66 20.02 -6.13 8.47
CA LYS A 66 21.03 -5.16 8.01
C LYS A 66 20.52 -3.72 8.14
N ILE A 67 19.30 -3.44 7.73
CA ILE A 67 18.70 -2.10 7.85
C ILE A 67 18.66 -1.68 9.33
N GLN A 68 18.19 -2.55 10.24
CA GLN A 68 18.15 -2.27 11.68
C GLN A 68 19.52 -1.94 12.27
N SER A 69 20.58 -2.61 11.80
CA SER A 69 21.94 -2.35 12.26
C SER A 69 22.56 -1.09 11.65
N THR A 70 21.97 -0.55 10.58
CA THR A 70 22.53 0.57 9.80
C THR A 70 21.89 1.89 10.12
N CYS A 71 20.57 1.93 10.34
CA CYS A 71 19.84 3.17 10.59
C CYS A 71 18.63 2.95 11.53
N ASN A 72 18.22 4.02 12.21
CA ASN A 72 17.05 4.01 13.08
C ASN A 72 15.79 4.37 12.27
N ILE A 73 15.13 3.37 11.71
CA ILE A 73 13.88 3.51 10.97
C ILE A 73 12.95 2.34 11.29
N GLU A 74 11.66 2.61 11.47
CA GLU A 74 10.68 1.56 11.70
C GLU A 74 10.47 0.72 10.43
N LEU A 75 10.32 -0.60 10.58
CA LEU A 75 10.22 -1.53 9.47
C LEU A 75 8.78 -1.96 9.21
N CYS A 76 8.42 -1.98 7.92
CA CYS A 76 7.16 -2.47 7.39
C CYS A 76 7.44 -3.51 6.30
N ALA A 77 6.54 -4.47 6.10
CA ALA A 77 6.65 -5.49 5.06
C ALA A 77 5.36 -5.59 4.24
N SER A 78 5.54 -5.77 2.91
CA SER A 78 4.47 -6.09 1.95
C SER A 78 4.94 -7.25 1.07
N LEU A 79 4.78 -8.48 1.57
CA LEU A 79 5.38 -9.70 1.01
C LEU A 79 4.33 -10.73 0.56
N GLY A 80 3.09 -10.28 0.34
CA GLY A 80 1.97 -11.11 -0.11
C GLY A 80 1.31 -11.90 1.02
N LEU A 81 0.79 -13.07 0.70
CA LEU A 81 -0.03 -13.91 1.59
C LEU A 81 0.86 -14.90 2.36
N LEU A 82 1.65 -14.41 3.30
CA LEU A 82 2.54 -15.24 4.11
C LEU A 82 1.74 -16.14 5.08
N SER A 83 2.28 -17.33 5.33
CA SER A 83 1.81 -18.20 6.41
C SER A 83 2.20 -17.65 7.78
N LYS A 84 1.60 -18.16 8.85
CA LYS A 84 1.90 -17.72 10.22
C LYS A 84 3.38 -17.90 10.59
N ASP A 85 4.00 -19.00 10.18
CA ASP A 85 5.43 -19.26 10.42
C ASP A 85 6.33 -18.29 9.65
N GLU A 86 5.97 -17.95 8.40
CA GLU A 86 6.68 -16.96 7.60
C GLU A 86 6.53 -15.54 8.19
N LEU A 87 5.35 -15.20 8.67
CA LEU A 87 5.09 -13.95 9.39
C LEU A 87 5.91 -13.87 10.68
N GLN A 88 6.01 -14.97 11.44
CA GLN A 88 6.85 -15.01 12.64
C GLN A 88 8.31 -14.73 12.32
N LYS A 89 8.87 -15.31 11.26
CA LYS A 89 10.24 -15.01 10.80
C LYS A 89 10.44 -13.51 10.54
N ILE A 90 9.48 -12.87 9.86
CA ILE A 90 9.54 -11.43 9.56
C ILE A 90 9.42 -10.58 10.85
N TRP A 91 8.60 -11.00 11.80
CA TRP A 91 8.52 -10.35 13.11
C TRP A 91 9.84 -10.42 13.86
N ASP A 92 10.49 -11.59 13.86
CA ASP A 92 11.77 -11.82 14.53
C ASP A 92 12.91 -10.97 13.92
N CYS A 93 12.78 -10.58 12.63
CA CYS A 93 13.66 -9.62 11.95
C CYS A 93 13.36 -8.14 12.27
N GLY A 94 12.50 -7.85 13.26
CA GLY A 94 12.23 -6.48 13.72
C GLY A 94 11.13 -5.75 12.96
N VAL A 95 10.48 -6.36 12.00
CA VAL A 95 9.31 -5.77 11.32
C VAL A 95 8.13 -5.72 12.30
N ARG A 96 7.46 -4.56 12.38
CA ARG A 96 6.34 -4.37 13.31
C ARG A 96 5.04 -4.02 12.61
N ARG A 97 5.04 -3.68 11.33
CA ARG A 97 3.84 -3.44 10.53
C ARG A 97 3.81 -4.35 9.31
N TYR A 98 2.68 -5.04 9.13
CA TYR A 98 2.44 -5.86 7.94
C TYR A 98 1.41 -5.21 7.04
N HIS A 99 1.75 -5.08 5.76
CA HIS A 99 0.86 -4.54 4.74
C HIS A 99 0.27 -5.67 3.90
N CYS A 100 -1.05 -5.79 3.93
CA CYS A 100 -1.83 -6.68 3.09
C CYS A 100 -3.16 -6.01 2.73
N ASN A 101 -3.24 -5.46 1.53
CA ASN A 101 -4.44 -4.76 1.07
C ASN A 101 -5.58 -5.74 0.78
N LEU A 102 -6.82 -5.37 1.09
CA LEU A 102 -8.01 -6.02 0.55
C LEU A 102 -8.27 -5.65 -0.92
N GLU A 103 -7.73 -4.53 -1.36
CA GLU A 103 -7.76 -3.93 -2.71
C GLU A 103 -9.10 -3.35 -3.11
N SER A 104 -10.23 -3.99 -2.84
CA SER A 104 -11.57 -3.52 -3.22
C SER A 104 -12.66 -4.14 -2.34
N ALA A 105 -13.92 -3.77 -2.60
CA ALA A 105 -15.08 -4.41 -2.01
C ALA A 105 -15.16 -5.90 -2.37
N PRO A 106 -15.62 -6.80 -1.48
CA PRO A 106 -15.82 -8.21 -1.81
C PRO A 106 -16.66 -8.43 -3.06
N SER A 107 -17.77 -7.70 -3.23
CA SER A 107 -18.64 -7.80 -4.40
C SER A 107 -17.99 -7.37 -5.72
N HIS A 108 -16.90 -6.59 -5.66
CA HIS A 108 -16.15 -6.14 -6.84
C HIS A 108 -14.87 -6.94 -7.05
N PHE A 109 -14.20 -7.36 -5.99
CA PHE A 109 -12.91 -8.07 -6.03
C PHE A 109 -12.96 -9.33 -6.91
N VAL A 110 -14.06 -10.07 -6.86
CA VAL A 110 -14.27 -11.29 -7.67
C VAL A 110 -14.21 -11.05 -9.19
N LYS A 111 -14.39 -9.79 -9.63
CA LYS A 111 -14.26 -9.37 -11.03
C LYS A 111 -12.83 -8.98 -11.41
N LEU A 112 -12.00 -8.75 -10.40
CA LEU A 112 -10.67 -8.17 -10.55
C LEU A 112 -9.54 -9.19 -10.42
N CYS A 113 -9.76 -10.29 -9.68
CA CYS A 113 -8.76 -11.32 -9.42
C CYS A 113 -9.43 -12.68 -9.23
N THR A 114 -8.85 -13.73 -9.82
CA THR A 114 -9.35 -15.12 -9.68
C THR A 114 -8.34 -16.06 -9.01
N THR A 115 -7.09 -15.62 -8.84
CA THR A 115 -5.99 -16.45 -8.33
C THR A 115 -5.88 -16.47 -6.80
N HIS A 116 -6.56 -15.55 -6.14
CA HIS A 116 -6.73 -15.51 -4.67
C HIS A 116 -7.99 -14.73 -4.31
N THR A 117 -8.44 -14.86 -3.06
CA THR A 117 -9.69 -14.28 -2.56
C THR A 117 -9.44 -13.19 -1.49
N ILE A 118 -10.49 -12.47 -1.12
CA ILE A 118 -10.46 -11.56 0.04
C ILE A 118 -10.29 -12.35 1.34
N GLU A 119 -10.85 -13.54 1.42
CA GLU A 119 -10.73 -14.44 2.56
C GLU A 119 -9.28 -14.86 2.80
N ASP A 120 -8.52 -15.16 1.74
CA ASP A 120 -7.08 -15.44 1.83
C ASP A 120 -6.31 -14.25 2.44
N LYS A 121 -6.67 -13.04 2.03
CA LYS A 121 -6.07 -11.81 2.57
C LYS A 121 -6.43 -11.59 4.03
N ILE A 122 -7.69 -11.78 4.39
CA ILE A 122 -8.17 -11.67 5.78
C ILE A 122 -7.49 -12.71 6.67
N ALA A 123 -7.30 -13.93 6.18
CA ALA A 123 -6.58 -14.98 6.90
C ALA A 123 -5.14 -14.58 7.21
N THR A 124 -4.42 -14.02 6.23
CA THR A 124 -3.05 -13.49 6.43
C THR A 124 -3.03 -12.33 7.42
N ILE A 125 -3.99 -11.39 7.32
CA ILE A 125 -4.10 -10.24 8.23
C ILE A 125 -4.34 -10.71 9.67
N ASN A 126 -5.22 -11.68 9.86
CA ASN A 126 -5.51 -12.23 11.18
C ASN A 126 -4.28 -12.95 11.76
N ALA A 127 -3.58 -13.76 10.97
CA ALA A 127 -2.34 -14.40 11.39
C ALA A 127 -1.26 -13.37 11.79
N ALA A 128 -1.12 -12.28 11.02
CA ALA A 128 -0.20 -11.20 11.35
C ALA A 128 -0.60 -10.51 12.67
N ARG A 129 -1.89 -10.25 12.89
CA ARG A 129 -2.40 -9.66 14.13
C ARG A 129 -2.13 -10.54 15.35
N GLU A 130 -2.35 -11.86 15.24
CA GLU A 130 -2.09 -12.81 16.31
C GLU A 130 -0.62 -12.83 16.76
N ILE A 131 0.31 -12.53 15.86
CA ILE A 131 1.75 -12.38 16.18
C ILE A 131 2.03 -11.05 16.88
N GLY A 132 1.20 -10.02 16.64
CA GLY A 132 1.35 -8.70 17.22
C GLY A 132 1.63 -7.58 16.22
N PHE A 133 1.62 -7.85 14.91
CA PHE A 133 1.83 -6.81 13.91
C PHE A 133 0.77 -5.73 13.96
N GLU A 134 1.20 -4.48 13.81
CA GLU A 134 0.33 -3.41 13.34
C GLU A 134 -0.15 -3.74 11.92
N ILE A 135 -1.46 -3.68 11.71
CA ILE A 135 -2.03 -3.98 10.40
C ILE A 135 -2.15 -2.73 9.55
N CYS A 136 -1.64 -2.83 8.32
CA CYS A 136 -1.86 -1.86 7.26
C CYS A 136 -2.64 -2.56 6.14
N SER A 137 -3.88 -2.12 5.92
CA SER A 137 -4.74 -2.69 4.88
C SER A 137 -5.65 -1.62 4.30
N GLY A 138 -5.66 -1.53 3.00
CA GLY A 138 -6.47 -0.61 2.21
C GLY A 138 -6.68 -1.18 0.82
N GLY A 139 -6.61 -0.35 -0.20
CA GLY A 139 -6.75 -0.82 -1.59
C GLY A 139 -6.77 0.31 -2.60
N ILE A 140 -7.40 0.04 -3.73
CA ILE A 140 -7.42 0.91 -4.90
C ILE A 140 -8.87 1.31 -5.18
N ILE A 141 -9.11 2.60 -5.37
CA ILE A 141 -10.39 3.14 -5.84
C ILE A 141 -10.28 3.56 -7.31
N GLY A 142 -11.40 3.48 -8.04
CA GLY A 142 -11.45 3.82 -9.46
C GLY A 142 -11.20 2.64 -10.40
N MET A 143 -11.31 1.39 -9.92
CA MET A 143 -11.19 0.17 -10.73
C MET A 143 -12.52 -0.24 -11.41
N GLY A 144 -13.46 0.69 -11.58
CA GLY A 144 -14.78 0.43 -12.14
C GLY A 144 -15.84 0.02 -11.10
N GLU A 145 -15.52 0.13 -9.82
CA GLU A 145 -16.47 -0.06 -8.74
C GLU A 145 -17.47 1.12 -8.63
N THR A 146 -18.65 0.83 -8.12
CA THR A 146 -19.68 1.84 -7.80
C THR A 146 -19.38 2.54 -6.47
N GLU A 147 -20.04 3.68 -6.21
CA GLU A 147 -19.97 4.35 -4.91
C GLU A 147 -20.43 3.44 -3.76
N ASN A 148 -21.49 2.66 -3.95
CA ASN A 148 -21.93 1.67 -2.96
C ASN A 148 -20.86 0.61 -2.68
N GLN A 149 -20.12 0.20 -3.68
CA GLN A 149 -18.99 -0.73 -3.49
C GLN A 149 -17.81 -0.06 -2.76
N ARG A 150 -17.57 1.25 -2.93
CA ARG A 150 -16.58 1.96 -2.09
C ARG A 150 -17.03 2.03 -0.63
N ILE A 151 -18.32 2.17 -0.36
CA ILE A 151 -18.89 2.09 1.00
C ILE A 151 -18.74 0.67 1.55
N GLU A 152 -19.10 -0.36 0.78
CA GLU A 152 -18.91 -1.78 1.15
C GLU A 152 -17.45 -2.07 1.49
N PHE A 153 -16.52 -1.54 0.69
CA PHE A 153 -15.10 -1.68 0.93
C PHE A 153 -14.68 -1.09 2.28
N ALA A 154 -15.10 0.15 2.56
CA ALA A 154 -14.82 0.80 3.83
C ALA A 154 -15.42 0.02 5.02
N LEU A 155 -16.64 -0.50 4.90
CA LEU A 155 -17.28 -1.34 5.91
C LEU A 155 -16.55 -2.69 6.10
N THR A 156 -16.01 -3.26 5.02
CA THR A 156 -15.23 -4.50 5.09
C THR A 156 -13.90 -4.25 5.82
N LEU A 157 -13.22 -3.14 5.52
CA LEU A 157 -12.01 -2.72 6.26
C LEU A 157 -12.31 -2.50 7.75
N ARG A 158 -13.50 -1.99 8.11
CA ARG A 158 -13.87 -1.83 9.51
C ARG A 158 -13.91 -3.16 10.27
N LYS A 159 -14.31 -4.27 9.62
CA LYS A 159 -14.28 -5.61 10.23
C LYS A 159 -12.84 -6.11 10.44
N VAL A 160 -11.92 -5.67 9.59
CA VAL A 160 -10.50 -5.99 9.68
C VAL A 160 -9.78 -5.06 10.67
N ASP A 161 -10.32 -3.87 10.94
CA ASP A 161 -9.81 -2.87 11.89
C ASP A 161 -8.30 -2.59 11.75
N PRO A 162 -7.83 -2.12 10.57
CA PRO A 162 -6.44 -1.81 10.38
C PRO A 162 -6.06 -0.48 11.04
N LEU A 163 -4.87 -0.42 11.64
CA LEU A 163 -4.32 0.82 12.15
C LEU A 163 -4.06 1.85 11.05
N SER A 164 -3.73 1.37 9.84
CA SER A 164 -3.38 2.22 8.71
C SER A 164 -4.08 1.76 7.43
N ILE A 165 -4.72 2.70 6.74
CA ILE A 165 -5.48 2.46 5.51
C ILE A 165 -4.87 3.29 4.38
N PRO A 166 -4.06 2.68 3.50
CA PRO A 166 -3.65 3.34 2.26
C PRO A 166 -4.79 3.38 1.26
N ILE A 167 -5.07 4.56 0.73
CA ILE A 167 -6.00 4.78 -0.37
C ILE A 167 -5.15 5.05 -1.62
N ASN A 168 -5.15 4.09 -2.54
CA ASN A 168 -4.60 4.26 -3.87
C ASN A 168 -5.70 4.70 -4.83
N ILE A 169 -5.36 5.55 -5.78
CA ILE A 169 -6.23 5.94 -6.89
C ILE A 169 -5.71 5.23 -8.13
N LEU A 170 -6.60 4.52 -8.83
CA LEU A 170 -6.18 3.79 -10.04
C LEU A 170 -5.43 4.71 -10.99
N PHE A 171 -4.27 4.27 -11.38
CA PHE A 171 -3.53 4.77 -12.52
C PHE A 171 -3.62 3.72 -13.63
N PRO A 172 -4.49 3.90 -14.66
CA PRO A 172 -4.60 2.94 -15.74
C PRO A 172 -3.25 2.75 -16.45
N ILE A 173 -2.78 1.52 -16.51
CA ILE A 173 -1.49 1.18 -17.11
C ILE A 173 -1.76 0.44 -18.42
N ALA A 174 -1.11 0.89 -19.50
CA ALA A 174 -1.21 0.27 -20.81
C ALA A 174 -0.88 -1.24 -20.74
N GLY A 175 -1.63 -2.04 -21.46
CA GLY A 175 -1.49 -3.50 -21.47
C GLY A 175 -2.18 -4.22 -20.30
N THR A 176 -2.72 -3.50 -19.29
CA THR A 176 -3.57 -4.11 -18.27
C THR A 176 -5.04 -4.12 -18.67
N PRO A 177 -5.87 -5.04 -18.15
CA PRO A 177 -7.32 -5.03 -18.44
C PRO A 177 -8.05 -3.75 -17.98
N LEU A 178 -7.45 -2.95 -17.13
CA LEU A 178 -8.01 -1.67 -16.64
C LEU A 178 -7.46 -0.44 -17.36
N GLU A 179 -6.71 -0.62 -18.47
CA GLU A 179 -6.15 0.49 -19.26
C GLU A 179 -7.21 1.52 -19.68
N GLY A 180 -8.38 1.06 -20.13
CA GLY A 180 -9.47 1.91 -20.60
C GLY A 180 -10.45 2.39 -19.49
N THR A 181 -10.12 2.20 -18.21
CA THR A 181 -11.02 2.57 -17.12
C THR A 181 -11.11 4.09 -16.99
N THR A 182 -12.34 4.60 -16.95
CA THR A 182 -12.59 6.04 -16.72
C THR A 182 -12.13 6.42 -15.32
N PRO A 183 -11.24 7.41 -15.18
CA PRO A 183 -10.79 7.87 -13.87
C PRO A 183 -11.94 8.46 -13.04
N LEU A 184 -11.86 8.31 -11.72
CA LEU A 184 -12.75 9.03 -10.81
C LEU A 184 -12.47 10.53 -10.89
N SER A 185 -13.53 11.32 -10.78
CA SER A 185 -13.40 12.77 -10.57
C SER A 185 -12.80 13.08 -9.20
N GLU A 186 -12.23 14.27 -9.06
CA GLU A 186 -11.66 14.74 -7.80
C GLU A 186 -12.70 14.72 -6.68
N ASP A 187 -13.95 15.12 -6.97
CA ASP A 187 -15.04 15.11 -5.99
C ASP A 187 -15.44 13.70 -5.55
N GLU A 188 -15.40 12.70 -6.42
CA GLU A 188 -15.64 11.30 -6.05
C GLU A 188 -14.55 10.76 -5.14
N ILE A 189 -13.29 11.12 -5.40
CA ILE A 189 -12.15 10.77 -4.57
C ILE A 189 -12.30 11.41 -3.18
N LEU A 190 -12.60 12.70 -3.12
CA LEU A 190 -12.76 13.43 -1.86
C LEU A 190 -13.95 12.90 -1.04
N ARG A 191 -15.08 12.57 -1.67
CA ARG A 191 -16.21 11.91 -0.99
C ARG A 191 -15.81 10.56 -0.44
N THR A 192 -15.03 9.77 -1.20
CA THR A 192 -14.55 8.48 -0.73
C THR A 192 -13.63 8.64 0.50
N VAL A 193 -12.74 9.62 0.50
CA VAL A 193 -11.92 9.96 1.68
C VAL A 193 -12.77 10.30 2.89
N ALA A 194 -13.83 11.11 2.70
CA ALA A 194 -14.75 11.48 3.78
C ALA A 194 -15.48 10.26 4.37
N ILE A 195 -15.99 9.37 3.50
CA ILE A 195 -16.63 8.12 3.92
C ILE A 195 -15.67 7.25 4.73
N PHE A 196 -14.44 7.08 4.23
CA PHE A 196 -13.43 6.30 4.93
C PHE A 196 -13.10 6.92 6.29
N ARG A 197 -12.96 8.24 6.38
CA ARG A 197 -12.69 8.92 7.67
C ARG A 197 -13.83 8.75 8.67
N LEU A 198 -15.07 8.88 8.23
CA LEU A 198 -16.24 8.68 9.09
C LEU A 198 -16.34 7.24 9.64
N LEU A 199 -16.01 6.25 8.80
CA LEU A 199 -16.04 4.84 9.20
C LEU A 199 -14.80 4.40 9.99
N HIS A 200 -13.68 5.10 9.85
CA HIS A 200 -12.39 4.81 10.49
C HIS A 200 -11.82 6.05 11.20
N PRO A 201 -12.47 6.56 12.25
CA PRO A 201 -12.10 7.83 12.86
C PRO A 201 -10.69 7.86 13.47
N GLN A 202 -10.17 6.72 13.88
CA GLN A 202 -8.86 6.61 14.54
C GLN A 202 -7.73 6.10 13.62
N ALA A 203 -8.04 5.59 12.43
CA ALA A 203 -7.03 5.03 11.54
C ALA A 203 -6.15 6.13 10.92
N TYR A 204 -4.92 5.76 10.58
CA TYR A 204 -4.09 6.54 9.67
C TYR A 204 -4.58 6.34 8.24
N LEU A 205 -5.39 7.26 7.73
CA LEU A 205 -5.74 7.30 6.31
C LEU A 205 -4.60 7.91 5.53
N ARG A 206 -4.01 7.14 4.61
CA ARG A 206 -2.82 7.56 3.89
C ARG A 206 -3.08 7.65 2.40
N PHE A 207 -2.61 8.72 1.78
CA PHE A 207 -2.41 8.71 0.36
C PHE A 207 -1.28 7.75 -0.02
N ALA A 208 -1.50 6.97 -1.07
CA ALA A 208 -0.54 6.04 -1.64
C ALA A 208 -0.43 6.26 -3.16
N GLY A 209 -0.42 5.21 -3.97
CA GLY A 209 -0.31 5.34 -5.43
C GLY A 209 -1.44 6.17 -6.06
N GLY A 210 -1.13 6.82 -7.19
CA GLY A 210 -2.10 7.55 -8.00
C GLY A 210 -2.57 8.91 -7.45
N ARG A 211 -2.14 9.35 -6.28
CA ARG A 211 -2.54 10.64 -5.68
C ARG A 211 -2.22 11.86 -6.55
N MET A 212 -1.27 11.72 -7.48
CA MET A 212 -0.94 12.75 -8.45
C MET A 212 -2.06 13.02 -9.48
N LYS A 213 -3.14 12.22 -9.47
CA LYS A 213 -4.39 12.52 -10.19
C LYS A 213 -5.19 13.65 -9.56
N LEU A 214 -4.97 13.93 -8.26
CA LEU A 214 -5.53 15.11 -7.60
C LEU A 214 -4.68 16.34 -7.90
N SER A 215 -5.36 17.47 -8.06
CA SER A 215 -4.70 18.77 -8.03
C SER A 215 -3.99 19.00 -6.68
N THR A 216 -3.09 19.95 -6.60
CA THR A 216 -2.47 20.34 -5.31
C THR A 216 -3.54 20.77 -4.31
N GLU A 217 -4.54 21.55 -4.73
CA GLU A 217 -5.66 21.94 -3.89
C GLU A 217 -6.51 20.75 -3.48
N GLY A 218 -6.76 19.79 -4.38
CA GLY A 218 -7.45 18.54 -4.07
C GLY A 218 -6.74 17.71 -3.01
N GLN A 219 -5.40 17.64 -3.05
CA GLN A 219 -4.62 16.95 -2.02
C GLN A 219 -4.72 17.66 -0.66
N ILE A 220 -4.66 19.01 -0.64
CA ILE A 220 -4.85 19.81 0.57
C ILE A 220 -6.27 19.61 1.13
N ARG A 221 -7.31 19.65 0.29
CA ARG A 221 -8.70 19.39 0.69
C ARG A 221 -8.84 17.98 1.29
N ALA A 222 -8.26 16.97 0.66
CA ALA A 222 -8.31 15.59 1.16
C ALA A 222 -7.67 15.46 2.55
N MET A 223 -6.57 16.18 2.81
CA MET A 223 -5.98 16.22 4.16
C MET A 223 -6.92 16.88 5.16
N LYS A 224 -7.52 18.02 4.82
CA LYS A 224 -8.52 18.69 5.68
C LYS A 224 -9.75 17.83 5.94
N ILE A 225 -10.14 16.96 5.00
CA ILE A 225 -11.26 16.00 5.14
C ILE A 225 -10.88 14.85 6.06
N GLY A 226 -9.63 14.32 5.92
CA GLY A 226 -9.30 13.16 6.73
C GLY A 226 -8.02 12.41 6.42
N ILE A 227 -7.32 12.69 5.34
CA ILE A 227 -5.99 12.10 5.10
C ILE A 227 -5.03 12.68 6.14
N ASN A 228 -4.34 11.83 6.88
CA ASN A 228 -3.38 12.22 7.91
C ASN A 228 -2.04 11.48 7.78
N GLY A 229 -1.72 11.03 6.59
CA GLY A 229 -0.45 10.41 6.25
C GLY A 229 -0.27 10.23 4.75
N GLY A 230 0.92 9.83 4.34
CA GLY A 230 1.23 9.57 2.94
C GLY A 230 2.39 8.60 2.79
N ILE A 231 2.49 7.99 1.62
CA ILE A 231 3.69 7.30 1.17
C ILE A 231 4.49 8.33 0.35
N VAL A 232 5.74 8.50 0.67
CA VAL A 232 6.66 9.43 0.02
C VAL A 232 7.76 8.67 -0.71
N GLY A 233 8.44 9.34 -1.66
CA GLY A 233 9.48 8.74 -2.48
C GLY A 233 8.95 8.03 -3.71
N ASP A 234 9.83 7.30 -4.36
CA ASP A 234 9.52 6.56 -5.58
C ASP A 234 8.60 5.38 -5.29
N MET A 235 7.70 5.13 -6.23
CA MET A 235 6.79 3.99 -6.18
C MET A 235 7.10 3.02 -7.32
N LEU A 236 6.90 1.72 -7.08
CA LEU A 236 7.30 0.65 -8.02
C LEU A 236 6.73 0.84 -9.44
N THR A 237 5.49 1.28 -9.57
CA THR A 237 4.78 1.33 -10.86
C THR A 237 4.03 2.63 -11.12
N THR A 238 4.09 3.59 -10.20
CA THR A 238 3.42 4.90 -10.34
C THR A 238 4.35 6.03 -9.95
N ILE A 239 4.07 7.23 -10.46
CA ILE A 239 4.85 8.43 -10.13
C ILE A 239 4.74 8.70 -8.63
N GLY A 240 5.88 8.75 -7.95
CA GLY A 240 6.02 9.14 -6.57
C GLY A 240 5.95 10.65 -6.35
N SER A 241 6.29 11.09 -5.14
CA SER A 241 6.38 12.50 -4.76
C SER A 241 7.65 12.73 -3.95
N THR A 242 8.23 13.93 -4.06
CA THR A 242 9.39 14.28 -3.23
C THR A 242 8.94 14.61 -1.80
N VAL A 243 9.83 14.36 -0.83
CA VAL A 243 9.59 14.71 0.59
C VAL A 243 9.30 16.20 0.75
N GLU A 244 10.01 17.07 0.00
CA GLU A 244 9.82 18.52 0.02
C GLU A 244 8.41 18.93 -0.45
N ARG A 245 7.95 18.38 -1.58
CA ARG A 245 6.60 18.65 -2.08
C ARG A 245 5.54 18.21 -1.07
N ASP A 246 5.73 17.07 -0.44
CA ASP A 246 4.79 16.56 0.55
C ASP A 246 4.77 17.42 1.80
N ARG A 247 5.92 17.90 2.27
CA ARG A 247 5.99 18.86 3.38
C ARG A 247 5.22 20.15 3.07
N ASN A 248 5.35 20.67 1.85
CA ASN A 248 4.62 21.87 1.43
C ASN A 248 3.10 21.65 1.44
N ILE A 249 2.61 20.50 0.96
CA ILE A 249 1.19 20.14 0.98
C ILE A 249 0.70 19.99 2.43
N VAL A 250 1.45 19.31 3.28
CA VAL A 250 1.13 19.11 4.70
C VAL A 250 1.01 20.44 5.43
N SER A 251 2.00 21.34 5.23
CA SER A 251 1.99 22.68 5.83
C SER A 251 0.82 23.52 5.32
N ALA A 252 0.52 23.51 4.00
CA ALA A 252 -0.61 24.22 3.42
C ALA A 252 -1.97 23.68 3.91
N ALA A 253 -2.05 22.41 4.32
CA ALA A 253 -3.22 21.84 4.94
C ALA A 253 -3.39 22.23 6.42
N GLY A 254 -2.38 22.88 7.02
CA GLY A 254 -2.39 23.29 8.43
C GLY A 254 -1.84 22.24 9.40
N TYR A 255 -1.13 21.23 8.90
CA TYR A 255 -0.46 20.22 9.72
C TYR A 255 1.04 20.48 9.84
N HIS A 256 1.65 19.87 10.85
CA HIS A 256 3.09 19.86 11.05
C HIS A 256 3.64 18.46 10.78
N PHE A 257 4.88 18.41 10.28
CA PHE A 257 5.58 17.16 9.95
C PHE A 257 6.32 16.64 11.17
#